data_d18f66e5710555fef0afd06cfa761162
#
_entry.id   d18f66e5710555fef0afd06cfa761162
#
_cell.length_a   1.000
_cell.length_b   1.000
_cell.length_c   1.000
_cell.angle_alpha   90.00
_cell.angle_beta   90.00
_cell.angle_gamma   90.00
#
_symmetry.space_group_name_H-M   'P 1'
#
loop_
_entity.id
_entity.type
_entity.pdbx_description
1 polymer ?
#
loop_
_entity_poly.entity_id
_entity_poly.type
_entity_poly.pdbx_seq_one_letter_code
_entity_poly.pdbx_strand_id
1 'polypeptide(L)'
;MIMNHPVRGVCWKKHFLICMAPYQEIIYNNPFRILGVYANTSIKDIKANEAKAKAFLNVGREVTYPCDFNQLLSPIQRTAEMMASANSQLTLPNEKIKHALFWFVKVTPLDEIAFNHLANGHSEQTMGIWKKKECFSSLLNTSTQALAQGHVLKAVDAMMSLLESNTYRQDFIKSVTDGTFQISEEELVYAYLDTLIPDSIYPLLELSTLSDKYKRYLKDKLVAPVIADIESEISKAKSIKRENSSARYNAGVQLMNLAKNELAELKTLLLGSDMRYQIIADKLGLEILQCGIDYYNNSDDADSAHKAMKLQSYAQSVVVGQMAKDRCKQNTDILKKIIAELPPMEVIEEDRAIRKELERFCKLPDKIQYAIELLNNTRSHLNTIKNRLGGYDSYYLKLSTQVVGNALHNVIEEVNAKQKYLELRVSLAVGYEIKNILDRELRPILQEAWKAIKLMDSFDIEYDFKTNRYNSNRATLKDMCEQMGVSTSTYTPRPTSRPITISSSSGTSSSKYTNQTQNKGCVSELFSGCLGTLVSIIYVGIILIVFVFIVTCILGLFV
;
A
#
# COMPACT_ATOMS: atom_id res chain seq x y z
N MET A 1 20.51 -6.12 -25.08
CA MET A 1 19.62 -4.95 -24.99
C MET A 1 19.63 -4.54 -23.53
N ILE A 2 20.53 -3.61 -23.16
CA ILE A 2 20.81 -3.22 -21.77
C ILE A 2 19.80 -2.12 -21.45
N MET A 3 18.85 -2.42 -20.55
CA MET A 3 17.91 -1.42 -20.03
C MET A 3 18.64 -0.53 -19.02
N ASN A 4 18.83 0.73 -19.38
CA ASN A 4 19.21 1.79 -18.45
C ASN A 4 18.04 2.08 -17.50
N HIS A 5 18.16 1.70 -16.24
CA HIS A 5 17.30 2.20 -15.17
C HIS A 5 17.89 3.50 -14.62
N PRO A 6 17.10 4.56 -14.50
CA PRO A 6 17.56 5.80 -13.89
C PRO A 6 17.61 5.62 -12.36
N VAL A 7 18.81 5.63 -11.81
CA VAL A 7 19.04 5.83 -10.38
C VAL A 7 18.48 7.19 -10.00
N ARG A 8 17.49 7.23 -9.12
CA ARG A 8 16.97 8.48 -8.54
C ARG A 8 18.05 9.08 -7.64
N GLY A 9 18.86 9.94 -8.22
CA GLY A 9 19.68 10.87 -7.47
C GLY A 9 18.79 11.84 -6.68
N VAL A 10 19.06 11.97 -5.40
CA VAL A 10 18.57 13.06 -4.56
C VAL A 10 18.88 14.37 -5.28
N CYS A 11 17.84 15.14 -5.55
CA CYS A 11 17.91 16.40 -6.31
C CYS A 11 18.66 17.47 -5.48
N TRP A 12 19.96 17.52 -5.60
CA TRP A 12 20.77 18.66 -5.15
C TRP A 12 20.84 19.70 -6.27
N LYS A 13 20.45 20.92 -5.95
CA LYS A 13 20.49 22.08 -6.83
C LYS A 13 21.86 22.22 -7.49
N LYS A 14 21.84 22.37 -8.82
CA LYS A 14 22.94 22.66 -9.71
C LYS A 14 23.88 23.75 -9.17
N HIS A 15 25.07 23.34 -8.74
CA HIS A 15 26.29 24.07 -8.97
C HIS A 15 27.24 23.07 -9.62
N PHE A 16 27.76 23.41 -10.79
CA PHE A 16 28.77 22.63 -11.52
C PHE A 16 30.11 22.73 -10.77
N LEU A 17 30.19 22.05 -9.63
CA LEU A 17 31.43 21.54 -9.07
C LEU A 17 31.49 20.08 -9.51
N ILE A 18 32.55 19.68 -10.20
CA ILE A 18 32.87 18.28 -10.44
C ILE A 18 32.97 17.66 -9.04
N CYS A 19 31.89 17.03 -8.59
CA CYS A 19 31.87 16.36 -7.29
C CYS A 19 32.75 15.11 -7.44
N MET A 20 33.95 15.12 -6.86
CA MET A 20 34.82 13.95 -6.81
C MET A 20 34.11 12.86 -6.02
N ALA A 21 34.26 11.61 -6.43
CA ALA A 21 33.75 10.49 -5.66
C ALA A 21 34.39 10.49 -4.25
N PRO A 22 33.68 10.09 -3.17
CA PRO A 22 34.18 10.16 -1.80
C PRO A 22 35.55 9.50 -1.61
N TYR A 23 35.80 8.38 -2.27
CA TYR A 23 37.11 7.68 -2.22
C TYR A 23 38.24 8.46 -2.93
N GLN A 24 37.90 9.25 -3.95
CA GLN A 24 38.86 10.14 -4.62
C GLN A 24 39.24 11.30 -3.69
N GLU A 25 38.27 11.83 -2.95
CA GLU A 25 38.51 12.89 -1.97
C GLU A 25 39.44 12.42 -0.83
N ILE A 26 39.27 11.16 -0.36
CA ILE A 26 40.12 10.57 0.66
C ILE A 26 41.55 10.39 0.18
N ILE A 27 41.77 10.00 -1.08
CA ILE A 27 43.12 9.91 -1.66
C ILE A 27 43.72 11.30 -1.85
N TYR A 28 42.91 12.23 -2.39
CA TYR A 28 43.35 13.60 -2.64
C TYR A 28 43.76 14.32 -1.36
N ASN A 29 42.95 14.24 -0.31
CA ASN A 29 43.15 14.88 0.99
C ASN A 29 43.81 13.96 2.01
N ASN A 30 44.43 12.87 1.59
CA ASN A 30 45.07 11.93 2.51
C ASN A 30 46.12 12.61 3.37
N PRO A 31 46.09 12.44 4.72
CA PRO A 31 47.06 13.06 5.62
C PRO A 31 48.51 12.80 5.29
N PHE A 32 48.83 11.61 4.84
CA PHE A 32 50.20 11.27 4.38
C PHE A 32 50.62 12.07 3.14
N ARG A 33 49.69 12.28 2.20
CA ARG A 33 49.90 13.14 1.03
C ARG A 33 50.16 14.57 1.44
N ILE A 34 49.27 15.12 2.34
CA ILE A 34 49.41 16.48 2.84
C ILE A 34 50.78 16.70 3.48
N LEU A 35 51.26 15.73 4.24
CA LEU A 35 52.55 15.78 4.90
C LEU A 35 53.71 15.43 3.95
N GLY A 36 53.45 15.01 2.71
CA GLY A 36 54.44 14.68 1.71
C GLY A 36 55.29 13.44 2.06
N VAL A 37 54.62 12.40 2.61
CA VAL A 37 55.29 11.18 3.08
C VAL A 37 54.56 9.92 2.61
N TYR A 38 55.20 8.77 2.62
CA TYR A 38 54.59 7.46 2.44
C TYR A 38 53.94 6.99 3.75
N ALA A 39 52.94 6.10 3.68
CA ALA A 39 52.16 5.68 4.86
C ALA A 39 53.03 4.91 5.90
N ASN A 40 54.12 4.30 5.46
CA ASN A 40 55.10 3.60 6.33
C ASN A 40 56.23 4.51 6.82
N THR A 41 56.13 5.83 6.64
CA THR A 41 57.14 6.76 7.17
C THR A 41 57.09 6.82 8.69
N SER A 42 58.28 6.85 9.35
CA SER A 42 58.38 6.91 10.79
C SER A 42 57.78 8.19 11.38
N ILE A 43 57.24 8.15 12.61
CA ILE A 43 56.69 9.32 13.29
C ILE A 43 57.73 10.44 13.42
N LYS A 44 58.98 10.08 13.68
CA LYS A 44 60.11 11.01 13.75
C LYS A 44 60.26 11.79 12.43
N ASP A 45 60.28 11.05 11.30
CA ASP A 45 60.46 11.65 9.98
C ASP A 45 59.23 12.45 9.53
N ILE A 46 58.01 12.03 9.89
CA ILE A 46 56.80 12.78 9.66
C ILE A 46 56.89 14.15 10.35
N LYS A 47 57.25 14.19 11.65
CA LYS A 47 57.40 15.44 12.42
C LYS A 47 58.53 16.33 11.85
N ALA A 48 59.65 15.72 11.44
CA ALA A 48 60.74 16.47 10.84
C ALA A 48 60.31 17.10 9.49
N ASN A 49 59.55 16.36 8.69
CA ASN A 49 59.05 16.85 7.41
C ASN A 49 58.00 17.96 7.60
N GLU A 50 57.08 17.81 8.56
CA GLU A 50 56.13 18.84 8.93
C GLU A 50 56.80 20.13 9.36
N ALA A 51 57.78 20.07 10.27
CA ALA A 51 58.52 21.24 10.77
C ALA A 51 59.25 21.96 9.61
N LYS A 52 59.92 21.22 8.73
CA LYS A 52 60.56 21.75 7.51
C LYS A 52 59.57 22.44 6.60
N ALA A 53 58.44 21.80 6.32
CA ALA A 53 57.40 22.36 5.47
C ALA A 53 56.80 23.65 6.06
N LYS A 54 56.50 23.68 7.35
CA LYS A 54 56.01 24.89 8.03
C LYS A 54 56.99 26.03 7.94
N ALA A 55 58.30 25.79 8.06
CA ALA A 55 59.31 26.84 7.88
C ALA A 55 59.28 27.45 6.46
N PHE A 56 59.11 26.65 5.39
CA PHE A 56 59.01 27.14 4.05
C PHE A 56 57.69 27.90 3.82
N LEU A 57 56.55 27.40 4.30
CA LEU A 57 55.25 28.02 4.16
C LEU A 57 55.18 29.39 4.86
N ASN A 58 55.81 29.49 6.03
CA ASN A 58 55.87 30.75 6.79
C ASN A 58 56.63 31.89 6.08
N VAL A 59 57.52 31.53 5.10
CA VAL A 59 58.20 32.53 4.27
C VAL A 59 57.57 32.61 2.85
N GLY A 60 56.35 32.11 2.69
CA GLY A 60 55.58 32.23 1.46
C GLY A 60 56.08 31.33 0.32
N ARG A 61 56.84 30.29 0.61
CA ARG A 61 57.30 29.34 -0.40
C ARG A 61 56.36 28.14 -0.47
N GLU A 62 56.01 27.77 -1.72
CA GLU A 62 55.29 26.52 -1.95
C GLU A 62 56.14 25.28 -1.61
N VAL A 63 55.50 24.25 -1.09
CA VAL A 63 56.14 22.99 -0.74
C VAL A 63 55.59 21.88 -1.60
N THR A 64 56.46 21.20 -2.33
CA THR A 64 56.14 20.03 -3.17
C THR A 64 56.98 18.84 -2.78
N TYR A 65 56.45 17.65 -2.98
CA TYR A 65 57.09 16.40 -2.63
C TYR A 65 57.06 15.41 -3.80
N PRO A 66 58.07 14.50 -3.90
CA PRO A 66 58.08 13.46 -4.93
C PRO A 66 56.84 12.56 -4.93
N CYS A 67 56.23 12.37 -3.75
CA CYS A 67 55.02 11.56 -3.60
C CYS A 67 53.71 12.34 -3.83
N ASP A 68 53.75 13.56 -4.33
CA ASP A 68 52.53 14.32 -4.69
C ASP A 68 51.83 13.72 -5.93
N PHE A 69 52.62 13.02 -6.78
CA PHE A 69 52.14 12.35 -8.00
C PHE A 69 51.21 13.23 -8.84
N ASN A 70 51.68 14.44 -9.17
CA ASN A 70 50.85 15.46 -9.88
C ASN A 70 50.39 15.06 -11.29
N GLN A 71 50.95 13.96 -11.85
CA GLN A 71 50.47 13.36 -13.09
C GLN A 71 49.30 12.39 -12.86
N LEU A 72 49.08 11.92 -11.63
CA LEU A 72 47.99 11.04 -11.22
C LEU A 72 46.90 11.81 -10.49
N LEU A 73 47.31 12.74 -9.63
CA LEU A 73 46.43 13.53 -8.76
C LEU A 73 46.61 15.02 -9.03
N SER A 74 45.56 15.81 -8.90
CA SER A 74 45.65 17.29 -9.04
C SER A 74 46.64 17.87 -8.04
N PRO A 75 47.36 18.94 -8.41
CA PRO A 75 48.33 19.57 -7.51
C PRO A 75 47.69 19.99 -6.18
N ILE A 76 48.43 19.89 -5.10
CA ILE A 76 47.98 20.24 -3.75
C ILE A 76 48.65 21.53 -3.29
N GLN A 77 47.81 22.48 -2.85
CA GLN A 77 48.29 23.71 -2.18
C GLN A 77 48.25 23.47 -0.65
N ARG A 78 49.40 23.49 -0.01
CA ARG A 78 49.55 23.24 1.41
C ARG A 78 49.52 24.52 2.21
N THR A 79 48.86 24.45 3.39
CA THR A 79 48.96 25.51 4.42
C THR A 79 49.53 24.91 5.70
N ALA A 80 50.03 25.74 6.60
CA ALA A 80 50.53 25.30 7.89
C ALA A 80 49.42 24.61 8.74
N GLU A 81 48.18 25.11 8.64
CA GLU A 81 47.01 24.55 9.31
C GLU A 81 46.63 23.19 8.76
N MET A 82 46.65 23.00 7.44
CA MET A 82 46.42 21.69 6.80
C MET A 82 47.45 20.65 7.27
N MET A 83 48.71 21.03 7.34
CA MET A 83 49.76 20.13 7.79
C MET A 83 49.62 19.76 9.26
N ALA A 84 49.25 20.72 10.13
CA ALA A 84 49.02 20.46 11.54
C ALA A 84 47.80 19.53 11.74
N SER A 85 46.74 19.76 11.00
CA SER A 85 45.53 18.91 11.02
C SER A 85 45.85 17.49 10.54
N ALA A 86 46.60 17.34 9.42
CA ALA A 86 47.00 16.05 8.90
C ALA A 86 47.86 15.26 9.90
N ASN A 87 48.81 15.92 10.57
CA ASN A 87 49.63 15.26 11.61
C ASN A 87 48.77 14.80 12.81
N SER A 88 47.80 15.60 13.23
CA SER A 88 46.86 15.23 14.29
C SER A 88 46.07 13.96 13.95
N GLN A 89 45.63 13.79 12.71
CA GLN A 89 44.89 12.62 12.24
C GLN A 89 45.73 11.34 12.24
N LEU A 90 47.05 11.44 12.17
CA LEU A 90 47.94 10.29 12.18
C LEU A 90 48.48 9.94 13.58
N THR A 91 48.02 10.60 14.63
CA THR A 91 48.52 10.42 16.01
C THR A 91 48.10 9.06 16.59
N LEU A 92 46.87 8.65 16.35
CA LEU A 92 46.33 7.39 16.86
C LEU A 92 46.58 6.26 15.86
N PRO A 93 47.13 5.11 16.30
CA PRO A 93 47.44 3.98 15.43
C PRO A 93 46.26 3.51 14.59
N ASN A 94 45.05 3.50 15.19
CA ASN A 94 43.82 3.09 14.48
C ASN A 94 43.49 4.03 13.33
N GLU A 95 43.56 5.36 13.55
CA GLU A 95 43.29 6.34 12.49
C GLU A 95 44.42 6.33 11.45
N LYS A 96 45.70 6.21 11.89
CA LYS A 96 46.83 6.12 11.01
C LYS A 96 46.69 4.95 10.01
N ILE A 97 46.29 3.78 10.49
CA ILE A 97 46.15 2.59 9.61
C ILE A 97 44.98 2.72 8.65
N LYS A 98 43.82 3.34 9.07
CA LYS A 98 42.70 3.62 8.17
C LYS A 98 43.11 4.54 7.01
N HIS A 99 43.87 5.60 7.30
CA HIS A 99 44.38 6.48 6.24
C HIS A 99 45.40 5.77 5.35
N ALA A 100 46.20 4.84 5.90
CA ALA A 100 47.19 4.07 5.16
C ALA A 100 46.56 3.09 4.15
N LEU A 101 45.33 2.61 4.35
CA LEU A 101 44.58 1.81 3.36
C LEU A 101 44.38 2.54 2.03
N PHE A 102 44.50 3.86 2.02
CA PHE A 102 44.26 4.73 0.86
C PHE A 102 45.48 5.55 0.48
N TRP A 103 46.68 5.11 0.88
CA TRP A 103 47.92 5.79 0.53
C TRP A 103 49.05 4.83 0.25
N PHE A 104 50.03 5.29 -0.52
CA PHE A 104 51.19 4.54 -0.97
C PHE A 104 52.16 4.22 0.17
N VAL A 105 52.82 3.06 0.06
CA VAL A 105 53.94 2.64 0.90
C VAL A 105 55.20 2.40 0.05
N LYS A 106 56.40 2.70 0.59
CA LYS A 106 57.67 2.45 -0.07
C LYS A 106 58.46 1.47 0.77
N VAL A 107 58.55 0.21 0.34
CA VAL A 107 59.15 -0.88 1.10
C VAL A 107 60.26 -1.55 0.33
N THR A 108 60.06 -1.81 -0.95
CA THR A 108 60.96 -2.57 -1.81
C THR A 108 61.64 -1.68 -2.83
N PRO A 109 62.83 -2.09 -3.40
CA PRO A 109 63.43 -1.38 -4.51
C PRO A 109 62.52 -1.28 -5.74
N LEU A 110 61.60 -2.25 -5.93
CA LEU A 110 60.60 -2.20 -7.00
C LEU A 110 59.61 -1.07 -6.79
N ASP A 111 59.26 -0.73 -5.55
CA ASP A 111 58.38 0.41 -5.27
C ASP A 111 59.05 1.71 -5.71
N GLU A 112 60.34 1.88 -5.49
CA GLU A 112 61.07 3.08 -5.92
C GLU A 112 61.08 3.24 -7.43
N ILE A 113 61.34 2.17 -8.19
CA ILE A 113 61.29 2.18 -9.65
C ILE A 113 59.86 2.49 -10.13
N ALA A 114 58.85 1.86 -9.52
CA ALA A 114 57.43 2.09 -9.85
C ALA A 114 57.02 3.54 -9.59
N PHE A 115 57.39 4.14 -8.46
CA PHE A 115 57.10 5.53 -8.15
C PHE A 115 57.77 6.53 -9.08
N ASN A 116 58.95 6.25 -9.57
CA ASN A 116 59.61 7.05 -10.60
C ASN A 116 58.79 7.05 -11.91
N HIS A 117 58.25 5.90 -12.32
CA HIS A 117 57.32 5.85 -13.46
C HIS A 117 56.02 6.58 -13.18
N LEU A 118 55.43 6.42 -11.97
CA LEU A 118 54.18 7.06 -11.59
C LEU A 118 54.32 8.58 -11.59
N ALA A 119 55.41 9.13 -11.07
CA ALA A 119 55.70 10.56 -11.06
C ALA A 119 55.79 11.16 -12.48
N ASN A 120 56.22 10.35 -13.46
CA ASN A 120 56.29 10.72 -14.88
C ASN A 120 54.99 10.41 -15.68
N GLY A 121 53.93 9.95 -15.03
CA GLY A 121 52.65 9.65 -15.68
C GLY A 121 52.57 8.30 -16.38
N HIS A 122 53.60 7.44 -16.21
CA HIS A 122 53.67 6.11 -16.85
C HIS A 122 52.92 5.06 -16.03
N SER A 123 51.60 5.22 -15.91
CA SER A 123 50.73 4.41 -15.05
C SER A 123 50.72 2.91 -15.37
N GLU A 124 50.81 2.52 -16.65
CA GLU A 124 50.81 1.12 -17.05
C GLU A 124 52.14 0.44 -16.70
N GLN A 125 53.26 1.13 -16.91
CA GLN A 125 54.59 0.62 -16.53
C GLN A 125 54.68 0.44 -15.01
N THR A 126 54.13 1.39 -14.24
CA THR A 126 54.05 1.30 -12.78
C THR A 126 53.33 0.03 -12.35
N MET A 127 52.15 -0.23 -12.88
CA MET A 127 51.40 -1.45 -12.61
C MET A 127 52.13 -2.72 -13.04
N GLY A 128 52.82 -2.68 -14.18
CA GLY A 128 53.63 -3.78 -14.68
C GLY A 128 54.79 -4.12 -13.76
N ILE A 129 55.38 -3.13 -13.05
CA ILE A 129 56.46 -3.36 -12.08
C ILE A 129 55.93 -4.05 -10.83
N TRP A 130 54.82 -3.56 -10.24
CA TRP A 130 54.23 -4.18 -9.05
C TRP A 130 53.72 -5.61 -9.30
N LYS A 131 53.32 -5.96 -10.50
CA LYS A 131 52.93 -7.31 -10.89
C LYS A 131 54.11 -8.31 -10.93
N LYS A 132 55.37 -7.83 -11.01
CA LYS A 132 56.54 -8.73 -11.06
C LYS A 132 56.78 -9.49 -9.77
N LYS A 133 56.35 -8.91 -8.62
CA LYS A 133 56.49 -9.56 -7.31
C LYS A 133 55.30 -9.14 -6.43
N GLU A 134 54.46 -10.11 -6.13
CA GLU A 134 53.36 -9.91 -5.21
C GLU A 134 53.85 -9.85 -3.76
N CYS A 135 53.50 -8.79 -3.07
CA CYS A 135 53.72 -8.55 -1.66
C CYS A 135 52.74 -7.48 -1.17
N PHE A 136 52.67 -7.24 0.13
CA PHE A 136 51.71 -6.28 0.66
C PHE A 136 51.89 -4.87 0.07
N SER A 137 53.11 -4.41 -0.17
CA SER A 137 53.33 -3.07 -0.74
C SER A 137 52.87 -2.98 -2.20
N SER A 138 53.12 -4.00 -3.02
CA SER A 138 52.68 -4.03 -4.41
C SER A 138 51.14 -4.08 -4.50
N LEU A 139 50.47 -4.82 -3.63
CA LEU A 139 49.00 -4.90 -3.58
C LEU A 139 48.39 -3.59 -3.11
N LEU A 140 48.86 -2.98 -2.01
CA LEU A 140 48.38 -1.68 -1.51
C LEU A 140 48.58 -0.58 -2.55
N ASN A 141 49.77 -0.49 -3.13
CA ASN A 141 50.10 0.53 -4.12
C ASN A 141 49.28 0.36 -5.40
N THR A 142 49.01 -0.88 -5.83
CA THR A 142 48.11 -1.19 -6.94
C THR A 142 46.67 -0.74 -6.63
N SER A 143 46.16 -1.03 -5.43
CA SER A 143 44.86 -0.60 -4.99
C SER A 143 44.72 0.93 -4.98
N THR A 144 45.68 1.63 -4.36
CA THR A 144 45.70 3.10 -4.28
C THR A 144 45.73 3.74 -5.66
N GLN A 145 46.60 3.27 -6.56
CA GLN A 145 46.67 3.79 -7.93
C GLN A 145 45.37 3.53 -8.70
N ALA A 146 44.78 2.34 -8.56
CA ALA A 146 43.54 1.98 -9.24
C ALA A 146 42.37 2.86 -8.75
N LEU A 147 42.25 3.13 -7.44
CA LEU A 147 41.26 4.07 -6.91
C LEU A 147 41.47 5.49 -7.43
N ALA A 148 42.71 5.98 -7.46
CA ALA A 148 43.03 7.30 -8.00
C ALA A 148 42.58 7.45 -9.47
N GLN A 149 42.61 6.34 -10.22
CA GLN A 149 42.18 6.26 -11.63
C GLN A 149 40.69 5.94 -11.79
N GLY A 150 39.92 5.74 -10.71
CA GLY A 150 38.50 5.39 -10.76
C GLY A 150 38.21 3.90 -11.05
N HIS A 151 39.26 3.06 -11.04
CA HIS A 151 39.12 1.61 -11.30
C HIS A 151 38.82 0.82 -10.01
N VAL A 152 37.63 1.07 -9.43
CA VAL A 152 37.23 0.58 -8.10
C VAL A 152 37.32 -0.94 -7.98
N LEU A 153 36.80 -1.69 -8.95
CA LEU A 153 36.83 -3.17 -8.88
C LEU A 153 38.25 -3.74 -8.80
N LYS A 154 39.16 -3.18 -9.59
CA LYS A 154 40.57 -3.58 -9.57
C LYS A 154 41.28 -3.21 -8.26
N ALA A 155 40.87 -2.08 -7.68
CA ALA A 155 41.39 -1.66 -6.38
C ALA A 155 40.93 -2.60 -5.27
N VAL A 156 39.67 -3.00 -5.28
CA VAL A 156 39.10 -3.93 -4.29
C VAL A 156 39.76 -5.31 -4.43
N ASP A 157 39.97 -5.81 -5.65
CA ASP A 157 40.69 -7.08 -5.88
C ASP A 157 42.08 -7.09 -5.21
N ALA A 158 42.86 -6.05 -5.46
CA ALA A 158 44.21 -5.94 -4.89
C ALA A 158 44.17 -5.81 -3.36
N MET A 159 43.21 -5.01 -2.83
CA MET A 159 43.07 -4.81 -1.39
C MET A 159 42.59 -6.08 -0.68
N MET A 160 41.62 -6.82 -1.24
CA MET A 160 41.19 -8.10 -0.65
C MET A 160 42.30 -9.13 -0.64
N SER A 161 43.10 -9.23 -1.72
CA SER A 161 44.27 -10.09 -1.75
C SER A 161 45.29 -9.74 -0.63
N LEU A 162 45.43 -8.45 -0.30
CA LEU A 162 46.25 -8.01 0.82
C LEU A 162 45.61 -8.37 2.18
N LEU A 163 44.37 -7.99 2.39
CA LEU A 163 43.73 -8.04 3.71
C LEU A 163 43.30 -9.45 4.13
N GLU A 164 42.88 -10.30 3.21
CA GLU A 164 42.54 -11.70 3.48
C GLU A 164 43.77 -12.59 3.71
N SER A 165 44.94 -12.22 3.18
CA SER A 165 46.19 -12.90 3.48
C SER A 165 46.69 -12.48 4.86
N ASN A 166 46.73 -13.41 5.82
CA ASN A 166 47.27 -13.13 7.16
C ASN A 166 48.72 -12.60 7.13
N THR A 167 49.57 -13.13 6.27
CA THR A 167 50.97 -12.70 6.13
C THR A 167 51.03 -11.26 5.62
N TYR A 168 50.40 -10.96 4.51
CA TYR A 168 50.45 -9.61 3.92
C TYR A 168 49.78 -8.57 4.82
N ARG A 169 48.69 -8.92 5.47
CA ARG A 169 47.99 -8.06 6.44
C ARG A 169 48.90 -7.73 7.64
N GLN A 170 49.54 -8.72 8.22
CA GLN A 170 50.45 -8.48 9.34
C GLN A 170 51.66 -7.65 8.94
N ASP A 171 52.26 -7.90 7.77
CA ASP A 171 53.35 -7.10 7.25
C ASP A 171 52.94 -5.65 6.98
N PHE A 172 51.74 -5.41 6.47
CA PHE A 172 51.18 -4.10 6.29
C PHE A 172 51.02 -3.38 7.65
N ILE A 173 50.36 -4.02 8.63
CA ILE A 173 50.17 -3.46 9.98
C ILE A 173 51.50 -3.07 10.59
N LYS A 174 52.48 -3.99 10.59
CA LYS A 174 53.82 -3.74 11.12
C LYS A 174 54.57 -2.62 10.42
N SER A 175 54.34 -2.44 9.12
CA SER A 175 55.06 -1.40 8.36
C SER A 175 54.53 0.00 8.64
N VAL A 176 53.23 0.12 9.02
CA VAL A 176 52.53 1.40 9.24
C VAL A 176 52.52 1.80 10.72
N THR A 177 52.50 0.82 11.62
CA THR A 177 52.44 1.02 13.08
C THR A 177 53.73 0.62 13.77
N ASP A 178 53.78 0.67 15.09
CA ASP A 178 54.91 0.28 15.92
C ASP A 178 55.07 -1.26 16.10
N GLY A 179 54.19 -2.03 15.44
CA GLY A 179 54.19 -3.49 15.51
C GLY A 179 53.51 -4.11 16.73
N THR A 180 53.13 -3.30 17.72
CA THR A 180 52.37 -3.76 18.89
C THR A 180 50.86 -3.61 18.69
N PHE A 181 50.44 -2.78 17.75
CA PHE A 181 49.07 -2.53 17.41
C PHE A 181 48.44 -3.74 16.73
N GLN A 182 47.22 -4.09 17.21
CA GLN A 182 46.44 -5.19 16.65
C GLN A 182 45.09 -4.68 16.16
N ILE A 183 44.71 -5.12 14.99
CA ILE A 183 43.44 -4.85 14.37
C ILE A 183 42.99 -6.10 13.60
N SER A 184 41.71 -6.40 13.66
CA SER A 184 41.16 -7.56 12.98
C SER A 184 41.11 -7.37 11.46
N GLU A 185 41.05 -8.49 10.73
CA GLU A 185 40.79 -8.49 9.28
C GLU A 185 39.48 -7.77 8.96
N GLU A 186 38.42 -8.09 9.72
CA GLU A 186 37.08 -7.54 9.51
C GLU A 186 37.07 -6.02 9.66
N GLU A 187 37.70 -5.49 10.72
CA GLU A 187 37.76 -4.05 10.93
C GLU A 187 38.47 -3.31 9.78
N LEU A 188 39.56 -3.88 9.25
CA LEU A 188 40.28 -3.29 8.11
C LEU A 188 39.44 -3.35 6.83
N VAL A 189 38.84 -4.51 6.54
CA VAL A 189 37.99 -4.68 5.35
C VAL A 189 36.78 -3.79 5.42
N TYR A 190 36.10 -3.71 6.58
CA TYR A 190 34.96 -2.83 6.74
C TYR A 190 35.33 -1.35 6.61
N ALA A 191 36.45 -0.92 7.21
CA ALA A 191 36.94 0.45 7.05
C ALA A 191 37.24 0.80 5.59
N TYR A 192 37.77 -0.13 4.82
CA TYR A 192 38.03 0.05 3.40
C TYR A 192 36.75 0.10 2.58
N LEU A 193 35.84 -0.89 2.77
CA LEU A 193 34.58 -0.98 2.02
C LEU A 193 33.64 0.19 2.33
N ASP A 194 33.51 0.60 3.59
CA ASP A 194 32.63 1.72 4.01
C ASP A 194 32.97 3.02 3.29
N THR A 195 34.24 3.21 2.95
CA THR A 195 34.71 4.37 2.19
C THR A 195 34.25 4.35 0.73
N LEU A 196 34.05 3.15 0.15
CA LEU A 196 33.67 2.96 -1.25
C LEU A 196 32.16 2.92 -1.49
N ILE A 197 31.40 2.72 -0.40
CA ILE A 197 29.96 2.43 -0.45
C ILE A 197 29.12 3.43 -1.26
N PRO A 198 29.26 4.77 -1.17
CA PRO A 198 28.27 5.66 -1.78
C PRO A 198 28.08 5.47 -3.28
N ASP A 199 29.12 5.04 -4.01
CA ASP A 199 29.09 5.07 -5.48
C ASP A 199 29.28 3.69 -6.16
N SER A 200 29.57 2.62 -5.41
CA SER A 200 30.14 1.42 -6.04
C SER A 200 29.60 0.07 -5.54
N ILE A 201 28.57 0.03 -4.71
CA ILE A 201 28.13 -1.22 -4.05
C ILE A 201 27.68 -2.30 -5.06
N TYR A 202 26.81 -1.97 -6.00
CA TYR A 202 26.27 -2.96 -6.93
C TYR A 202 27.35 -3.68 -7.75
N PRO A 203 28.30 -2.99 -8.37
CA PRO A 203 29.43 -3.65 -9.02
C PRO A 203 30.28 -4.52 -8.08
N LEU A 204 30.43 -4.12 -6.80
CA LEU A 204 31.19 -4.89 -5.82
C LEU A 204 30.51 -6.21 -5.44
N LEU A 205 29.18 -6.26 -5.43
CA LEU A 205 28.44 -7.50 -5.16
C LEU A 205 28.66 -8.59 -6.22
N GLU A 206 28.95 -8.18 -7.46
CA GLU A 206 29.23 -9.09 -8.57
C GLU A 206 30.71 -9.55 -8.62
N LEU A 207 31.58 -8.97 -7.78
CA LEU A 207 33.02 -9.29 -7.79
C LEU A 207 33.23 -10.71 -7.24
N SER A 208 33.85 -11.57 -8.07
CA SER A 208 34.08 -12.99 -7.72
C SER A 208 35.11 -13.18 -6.59
N THR A 209 36.04 -12.24 -6.47
CA THR A 209 37.09 -12.25 -5.45
C THR A 209 36.64 -11.81 -4.07
N LEU A 210 35.47 -11.13 -3.99
CA LEU A 210 34.91 -10.74 -2.71
C LEU A 210 34.16 -11.90 -2.06
N SER A 211 34.57 -12.29 -0.84
CA SER A 211 33.96 -13.40 -0.11
C SER A 211 32.50 -13.14 0.24
N ASP A 212 31.70 -14.20 0.39
CA ASP A 212 30.28 -14.11 0.73
C ASP A 212 30.01 -13.38 2.05
N LYS A 213 30.94 -13.39 2.97
CA LYS A 213 30.88 -12.64 4.24
C LYS A 213 30.84 -11.14 3.98
N TYR A 214 31.73 -10.63 3.11
CA TYR A 214 31.80 -9.21 2.79
C TYR A 214 30.71 -8.77 1.82
N LYS A 215 30.27 -9.66 0.92
CA LYS A 215 29.07 -9.43 0.11
C LYS A 215 27.81 -9.27 0.98
N ARG A 216 27.66 -10.08 2.02
CA ARG A 216 26.56 -9.90 3.00
C ARG A 216 26.64 -8.57 3.71
N TYR A 217 27.83 -8.20 4.20
CA TYR A 217 28.04 -6.90 4.83
C TYR A 217 27.62 -5.73 3.93
N LEU A 218 28.03 -5.74 2.66
CA LEU A 218 27.63 -4.72 1.69
C LEU A 218 26.12 -4.71 1.44
N LYS A 219 25.51 -5.89 1.31
CA LYS A 219 24.05 -6.00 1.19
C LYS A 219 23.33 -5.42 2.40
N ASP A 220 23.80 -5.68 3.61
CA ASP A 220 23.21 -5.15 4.84
C ASP A 220 23.29 -3.62 4.89
N LYS A 221 24.38 -3.05 4.41
CA LYS A 221 24.52 -1.58 4.29
C LYS A 221 23.55 -0.96 3.29
N LEU A 222 23.20 -1.64 2.19
CA LEU A 222 22.17 -1.20 1.23
C LEU A 222 20.75 -1.36 1.79
N VAL A 223 20.53 -2.48 2.46
CA VAL A 223 19.19 -2.88 2.92
C VAL A 223 18.72 -2.07 4.12
N ALA A 224 19.63 -1.78 5.07
CA ALA A 224 19.26 -1.12 6.32
C ALA A 224 18.60 0.27 6.14
N PRO A 225 19.12 1.18 5.30
CA PRO A 225 18.47 2.47 5.04
C PRO A 225 17.08 2.31 4.43
N VAL A 226 16.92 1.43 3.44
CA VAL A 226 15.62 1.20 2.76
C VAL A 226 14.58 0.67 3.76
N ILE A 227 14.97 -0.28 4.62
CA ILE A 227 14.08 -0.77 5.68
C ILE A 227 13.71 0.36 6.64
N ALA A 228 14.69 1.19 7.07
CA ALA A 228 14.44 2.29 7.99
C ALA A 228 13.48 3.33 7.39
N ASP A 229 13.62 3.64 6.10
CA ASP A 229 12.73 4.56 5.39
C ASP A 229 11.31 4.01 5.31
N ILE A 230 11.14 2.73 4.97
CA ILE A 230 9.82 2.06 4.96
C ILE A 230 9.21 2.09 6.37
N GLU A 231 9.96 1.77 7.42
CA GLU A 231 9.47 1.79 8.82
C GLU A 231 9.10 3.20 9.29
N SER A 232 9.84 4.21 8.85
CA SER A 232 9.54 5.62 9.12
C SER A 232 8.19 6.02 8.51
N GLU A 233 7.94 5.69 7.23
CA GLU A 233 6.68 6.00 6.56
C GLU A 233 5.50 5.22 7.16
N ILE A 234 5.68 3.95 7.52
CA ILE A 234 4.68 3.18 8.28
C ILE A 234 4.34 3.88 9.60
N SER A 235 5.37 4.37 10.32
CA SER A 235 5.18 5.05 11.60
C SER A 235 4.43 6.39 11.44
N LYS A 236 4.73 7.14 10.38
CA LYS A 236 3.99 8.36 10.02
C LYS A 236 2.52 8.04 9.74
N ALA A 237 2.25 7.02 8.94
CA ALA A 237 0.88 6.59 8.66
C ALA A 237 0.12 6.20 9.94
N LYS A 238 0.74 5.42 10.84
CA LYS A 238 0.15 5.02 12.12
C LYS A 238 -0.16 6.19 13.05
N SER A 239 0.61 7.27 12.99
CA SER A 239 0.40 8.47 13.81
C SER A 239 -0.86 9.27 13.43
N ILE A 240 -1.41 9.05 12.24
CA ILE A 240 -2.63 9.70 11.77
C ILE A 240 -3.83 9.13 12.51
N LYS A 241 -4.67 9.99 13.08
CA LYS A 241 -5.91 9.59 13.76
C LYS A 241 -6.83 8.84 12.79
N ARG A 242 -7.44 7.75 13.28
CA ARG A 242 -8.31 6.88 12.46
C ARG A 242 -9.55 7.60 11.93
N GLU A 243 -10.06 8.56 12.69
CA GLU A 243 -11.22 9.38 12.35
C GLU A 243 -10.93 10.36 11.20
N ASN A 244 -9.66 10.66 10.93
CA ASN A 244 -9.27 11.45 9.75
C ASN A 244 -9.17 10.55 8.51
N SER A 245 -10.34 10.17 7.99
CA SER A 245 -10.47 9.22 6.88
C SER A 245 -9.66 9.62 5.65
N SER A 246 -9.74 10.89 5.23
CA SER A 246 -9.01 11.39 4.06
C SER A 246 -7.49 11.31 4.22
N ALA A 247 -6.97 11.66 5.40
CA ALA A 247 -5.53 11.57 5.66
C ALA A 247 -5.07 10.10 5.71
N ARG A 248 -5.87 9.19 6.31
CA ARG A 248 -5.62 7.75 6.31
C ARG A 248 -5.59 7.17 4.90
N TYR A 249 -6.54 7.55 4.03
CA TYR A 249 -6.53 7.13 2.62
C TYR A 249 -5.27 7.59 1.88
N ASN A 250 -4.91 8.86 2.02
CA ASN A 250 -3.72 9.41 1.38
C ASN A 250 -2.44 8.72 1.87
N ALA A 251 -2.34 8.44 3.16
CA ALA A 251 -1.23 7.67 3.72
C ALA A 251 -1.18 6.25 3.12
N GLY A 252 -2.31 5.57 2.99
CA GLY A 252 -2.39 4.26 2.33
C GLY A 252 -1.91 4.30 0.88
N VAL A 253 -2.27 5.34 0.13
CA VAL A 253 -1.79 5.55 -1.26
C VAL A 253 -0.28 5.82 -1.30
N GLN A 254 0.25 6.61 -0.36
CA GLN A 254 1.70 6.86 -0.25
C GLN A 254 2.45 5.56 0.05
N LEU A 255 1.97 4.75 1.01
CA LEU A 255 2.55 3.44 1.31
C LEU A 255 2.47 2.46 0.13
N MET A 256 1.40 2.50 -0.68
CA MET A 256 1.33 1.74 -1.93
C MET A 256 2.43 2.13 -2.93
N ASN A 257 2.71 3.43 -3.07
CA ASN A 257 3.75 3.91 -3.98
C ASN A 257 5.15 3.53 -3.47
N LEU A 258 5.36 3.63 -2.16
CA LEU A 258 6.58 3.16 -1.49
C LEU A 258 6.82 1.66 -1.74
N ALA A 259 5.78 0.84 -1.58
CA ALA A 259 5.88 -0.59 -1.83
C ALA A 259 6.24 -0.92 -3.29
N LYS A 260 5.74 -0.16 -4.26
CA LYS A 260 6.07 -0.36 -5.68
C LYS A 260 7.53 -0.07 -6.01
N ASN A 261 8.14 0.86 -5.30
CA ASN A 261 9.50 1.33 -5.55
C ASN A 261 10.50 0.61 -4.63
N GLU A 262 10.46 0.94 -3.34
CA GLU A 262 11.48 0.53 -2.38
C GLU A 262 11.37 -0.94 -1.95
N LEU A 263 10.14 -1.46 -1.76
CA LEU A 263 9.99 -2.88 -1.45
C LEU A 263 10.34 -3.76 -2.66
N ALA A 264 10.12 -3.30 -3.88
CA ALA A 264 10.54 -4.00 -5.09
C ALA A 264 12.07 -4.01 -5.22
N GLU A 265 12.74 -2.90 -4.92
CA GLU A 265 14.21 -2.84 -4.85
C GLU A 265 14.75 -3.79 -3.78
N LEU A 266 14.18 -3.74 -2.58
CA LEU A 266 14.55 -4.62 -1.49
C LEU A 266 14.40 -6.10 -1.87
N LYS A 267 13.40 -6.47 -2.66
CA LYS A 267 13.19 -7.82 -3.16
C LYS A 267 14.30 -8.28 -4.12
N THR A 268 14.94 -7.36 -4.84
CA THR A 268 16.07 -7.69 -5.72
C THR A 268 17.37 -7.88 -4.94
N LEU A 269 17.53 -7.16 -3.84
CA LEU A 269 18.70 -7.24 -2.95
C LEU A 269 18.63 -8.46 -2.02
N LEU A 270 17.44 -8.74 -1.50
CA LEU A 270 17.15 -9.86 -0.63
C LEU A 270 16.30 -10.89 -1.40
N LEU A 271 16.60 -12.16 -1.26
CA LEU A 271 15.72 -13.20 -1.77
C LEU A 271 14.36 -13.07 -1.09
N GLY A 272 13.27 -13.37 -1.80
CA GLY A 272 11.91 -13.32 -1.23
C GLY A 272 11.70 -14.23 -0.01
N SER A 273 12.62 -15.17 0.24
CA SER A 273 12.67 -16.02 1.42
C SER A 273 13.44 -15.38 2.59
N ASP A 274 14.12 -14.25 2.41
CA ASP A 274 14.83 -13.55 3.49
C ASP A 274 13.81 -13.04 4.52
N MET A 275 14.02 -13.37 5.79
CA MET A 275 13.11 -13.04 6.87
C MET A 275 12.92 -11.52 7.03
N ARG A 276 13.95 -10.71 6.78
CA ARG A 276 13.88 -9.24 6.84
C ARG A 276 12.91 -8.70 5.80
N TYR A 277 13.00 -9.24 4.57
CA TYR A 277 12.05 -8.89 3.50
C TYR A 277 10.62 -9.27 3.88
N GLN A 278 10.40 -10.48 4.40
CA GLN A 278 9.08 -10.95 4.79
C GLN A 278 8.47 -10.07 5.89
N ILE A 279 9.25 -9.76 6.92
CA ILE A 279 8.79 -8.94 8.05
C ILE A 279 8.39 -7.53 7.57
N ILE A 280 9.21 -6.88 6.76
CA ILE A 280 8.92 -5.51 6.33
C ILE A 280 7.77 -5.47 5.33
N ALA A 281 7.67 -6.46 4.44
CA ALA A 281 6.56 -6.60 3.50
C ALA A 281 5.22 -6.79 4.23
N ASP A 282 5.19 -7.64 5.27
CA ASP A 282 4.01 -7.85 6.08
C ASP A 282 3.62 -6.60 6.89
N LYS A 283 4.60 -5.92 7.52
CA LYS A 283 4.35 -4.66 8.23
C LYS A 283 3.74 -3.61 7.30
N LEU A 284 4.32 -3.43 6.11
CA LEU A 284 3.86 -2.46 5.11
C LEU A 284 2.49 -2.81 4.57
N GLY A 285 2.28 -4.06 4.16
CA GLY A 285 0.99 -4.51 3.64
C GLY A 285 -0.13 -4.42 4.67
N LEU A 286 0.13 -4.79 5.92
CA LEU A 286 -0.87 -4.69 7.00
C LEU A 286 -1.21 -3.24 7.34
N GLU A 287 -0.28 -2.28 7.22
CA GLU A 287 -0.59 -0.86 7.42
C GLU A 287 -1.40 -0.29 6.25
N ILE A 288 -1.11 -0.69 5.00
CA ILE A 288 -1.93 -0.33 3.83
C ILE A 288 -3.36 -0.87 4.01
N LEU A 289 -3.51 -2.12 4.46
CA LEU A 289 -4.80 -2.71 4.81
C LEU A 289 -5.54 -1.88 5.87
N GLN A 290 -4.84 -1.51 6.96
CA GLN A 290 -5.43 -0.74 8.04
C GLN A 290 -5.88 0.65 7.58
N CYS A 291 -5.11 1.31 6.73
CA CYS A 291 -5.51 2.57 6.11
C CYS A 291 -6.82 2.43 5.31
N GLY A 292 -6.97 1.33 4.56
CA GLY A 292 -8.21 1.04 3.84
C GLY A 292 -9.40 0.79 4.76
N ILE A 293 -9.20 0.06 5.86
CA ILE A 293 -10.24 -0.19 6.87
C ILE A 293 -10.65 1.11 7.55
N ASP A 294 -9.70 1.91 8.02
CA ASP A 294 -9.98 3.18 8.71
C ASP A 294 -10.69 4.17 7.78
N TYR A 295 -10.30 4.22 6.51
CA TYR A 295 -10.97 5.05 5.51
C TYR A 295 -12.42 4.64 5.33
N TYR A 296 -12.69 3.35 5.09
CA TYR A 296 -14.05 2.86 4.89
C TYR A 296 -14.95 3.13 6.09
N ASN A 297 -14.44 2.87 7.30
CA ASN A 297 -15.23 2.99 8.53
C ASN A 297 -15.55 4.44 8.95
N ASN A 298 -14.75 5.43 8.51
CA ASN A 298 -14.87 6.81 8.97
C ASN A 298 -15.12 7.81 7.83
N SER A 299 -15.42 7.33 6.61
CA SER A 299 -15.67 8.19 5.45
C SER A 299 -17.14 8.26 5.11
N ASP A 300 -17.65 9.47 4.88
CA ASP A 300 -18.99 9.71 4.31
C ASP A 300 -18.98 9.66 2.77
N ASP A 301 -17.85 9.35 2.14
CA ASP A 301 -17.75 9.25 0.69
C ASP A 301 -18.52 8.03 0.18
N ALA A 302 -19.45 8.27 -0.75
CA ALA A 302 -20.25 7.22 -1.38
C ALA A 302 -19.39 6.15 -2.07
N ASP A 303 -18.17 6.51 -2.54
CA ASP A 303 -17.21 5.62 -3.19
C ASP A 303 -16.18 5.02 -2.22
N SER A 304 -16.40 5.19 -0.91
CA SER A 304 -15.43 4.76 0.13
C SER A 304 -15.10 3.26 0.05
N ALA A 305 -16.09 2.42 -0.23
CA ALA A 305 -15.90 0.97 -0.34
C ALA A 305 -14.97 0.59 -1.50
N HIS A 306 -15.14 1.19 -2.70
CA HIS A 306 -14.29 0.90 -3.84
C HIS A 306 -12.86 1.45 -3.66
N LYS A 307 -12.72 2.64 -3.07
CA LYS A 307 -11.40 3.20 -2.73
C LYS A 307 -10.67 2.36 -1.68
N ALA A 308 -11.37 1.93 -0.64
CA ALA A 308 -10.83 1.02 0.37
C ALA A 308 -10.46 -0.34 -0.25
N MET A 309 -11.28 -0.89 -1.14
CA MET A 309 -11.01 -2.15 -1.85
C MET A 309 -9.70 -2.06 -2.63
N LYS A 310 -9.40 -0.93 -3.26
CA LYS A 310 -8.14 -0.73 -3.98
C LYS A 310 -6.92 -0.87 -3.06
N LEU A 311 -6.97 -0.26 -1.87
CA LEU A 311 -5.91 -0.38 -0.86
C LEU A 311 -5.81 -1.81 -0.32
N GLN A 312 -6.93 -2.43 0.05
CA GLN A 312 -6.95 -3.77 0.64
C GLN A 312 -6.48 -4.85 -0.35
N SER A 313 -6.90 -4.76 -1.62
CA SER A 313 -6.45 -5.70 -2.66
C SER A 313 -4.95 -5.54 -2.92
N TYR A 314 -4.43 -4.31 -2.90
CA TYR A 314 -3.00 -4.09 -3.04
C TYR A 314 -2.23 -4.64 -1.83
N ALA A 315 -2.70 -4.39 -0.61
CA ALA A 315 -2.14 -4.95 0.61
C ALA A 315 -2.01 -6.48 0.54
N GLN A 316 -3.04 -7.16 0.04
CA GLN A 316 -3.03 -8.61 -0.16
C GLN A 316 -1.94 -9.08 -1.13
N SER A 317 -1.57 -8.27 -2.13
CA SER A 317 -0.49 -8.58 -3.06
C SER A 317 0.91 -8.36 -2.50
N VAL A 318 1.04 -7.57 -1.45
CA VAL A 318 2.31 -7.20 -0.82
C VAL A 318 2.72 -8.20 0.27
N VAL A 319 1.78 -8.65 1.09
CA VAL A 319 2.07 -9.51 2.24
C VAL A 319 2.59 -10.88 1.83
N VAL A 320 3.54 -11.42 2.59
CA VAL A 320 4.22 -12.69 2.33
C VAL A 320 3.86 -13.76 3.36
N GLY A 321 3.81 -13.39 4.64
CA GLY A 321 3.51 -14.32 5.74
C GLY A 321 2.06 -14.79 5.73
N GLN A 322 1.82 -16.05 6.13
CA GLN A 322 0.48 -16.67 6.06
C GLN A 322 -0.56 -15.91 6.89
N MET A 323 -0.24 -15.54 8.12
CA MET A 323 -1.16 -14.79 8.98
C MET A 323 -1.57 -13.43 8.38
N ALA A 324 -0.62 -12.72 7.77
CA ALA A 324 -0.90 -11.45 7.10
C ALA A 324 -1.79 -11.65 5.86
N LYS A 325 -1.52 -12.70 5.06
CA LYS A 325 -2.35 -13.08 3.91
C LYS A 325 -3.78 -13.41 4.32
N ASP A 326 -3.95 -14.20 5.37
CA ASP A 326 -5.28 -14.59 5.85
C ASP A 326 -6.06 -13.36 6.33
N ARG A 327 -5.42 -12.45 7.06
CA ARG A 327 -6.04 -11.20 7.49
C ARG A 327 -6.44 -10.31 6.32
N CYS A 328 -5.57 -10.13 5.32
CA CYS A 328 -5.88 -9.37 4.11
C CYS A 328 -7.04 -10.00 3.35
N LYS A 329 -7.02 -11.31 3.16
CA LYS A 329 -8.08 -12.05 2.46
C LYS A 329 -9.43 -11.88 3.16
N GLN A 330 -9.50 -12.10 4.48
CA GLN A 330 -10.74 -11.95 5.24
C GLN A 330 -11.35 -10.55 5.08
N ASN A 331 -10.54 -9.49 5.23
CA ASN A 331 -11.04 -8.13 5.09
C ASN A 331 -11.48 -7.82 3.65
N THR A 332 -10.72 -8.28 2.65
CA THR A 332 -11.08 -8.12 1.24
C THR A 332 -12.38 -8.84 0.89
N ASP A 333 -12.59 -10.06 1.43
CA ASP A 333 -13.82 -10.82 1.17
C ASP A 333 -15.05 -10.18 1.86
N ILE A 334 -14.88 -9.61 3.07
CA ILE A 334 -15.93 -8.83 3.73
C ILE A 334 -16.31 -7.62 2.87
N LEU A 335 -15.33 -6.85 2.43
CA LEU A 335 -15.57 -5.63 1.66
C LEU A 335 -16.16 -5.95 0.26
N LYS A 336 -15.80 -7.08 -0.36
CA LYS A 336 -16.45 -7.55 -1.60
C LYS A 336 -17.93 -7.82 -1.41
N LYS A 337 -18.32 -8.45 -0.30
CA LYS A 337 -19.73 -8.68 0.03
C LYS A 337 -20.49 -7.36 0.19
N ILE A 338 -19.89 -6.41 0.92
CA ILE A 338 -20.46 -5.07 1.10
C ILE A 338 -20.64 -4.38 -0.26
N ILE A 339 -19.62 -4.39 -1.12
CA ILE A 339 -19.69 -3.77 -2.47
C ILE A 339 -20.77 -4.43 -3.32
N ALA A 340 -20.95 -5.75 -3.22
CA ALA A 340 -22.00 -6.44 -3.97
C ALA A 340 -23.42 -6.06 -3.55
N GLU A 341 -23.59 -5.51 -2.34
CA GLU A 341 -24.87 -5.02 -1.81
C GLU A 341 -25.09 -3.51 -2.01
N LEU A 342 -24.02 -2.78 -2.42
CA LEU A 342 -24.13 -1.35 -2.67
C LEU A 342 -24.88 -1.05 -3.97
N PRO A 343 -25.59 0.10 -4.03
CA PRO A 343 -26.19 0.56 -5.27
C PRO A 343 -25.10 0.81 -6.32
N PRO A 344 -25.35 0.48 -7.60
CA PRO A 344 -24.47 0.90 -8.68
C PRO A 344 -24.24 2.42 -8.65
N MET A 345 -23.02 2.87 -8.87
CA MET A 345 -22.63 4.28 -8.80
C MET A 345 -23.51 5.19 -9.67
N GLU A 346 -23.98 4.66 -10.80
CA GLU A 346 -24.82 5.38 -11.77
C GLU A 346 -26.19 5.79 -11.21
N VAL A 347 -26.66 5.13 -10.15
CA VAL A 347 -28.00 5.32 -9.57
C VAL A 347 -28.00 5.65 -8.08
N ILE A 348 -26.84 6.00 -7.54
CA ILE A 348 -26.65 6.19 -6.09
C ILE A 348 -27.53 7.32 -5.52
N GLU A 349 -27.75 8.39 -6.28
CA GLU A 349 -28.57 9.52 -5.82
C GLU A 349 -30.07 9.14 -5.81
N GLU A 350 -30.52 8.41 -6.81
CA GLU A 350 -31.88 7.89 -6.89
C GLU A 350 -32.14 6.86 -5.79
N ASP A 351 -31.18 5.96 -5.55
CA ASP A 351 -31.26 5.00 -4.45
C ASP A 351 -31.37 5.70 -3.10
N ARG A 352 -30.53 6.71 -2.85
CA ARG A 352 -30.55 7.50 -1.61
C ARG A 352 -31.91 8.19 -1.39
N ALA A 353 -32.48 8.75 -2.45
CA ALA A 353 -33.81 9.39 -2.39
C ALA A 353 -34.89 8.37 -2.03
N ILE A 354 -34.89 7.18 -2.66
CA ILE A 354 -35.86 6.12 -2.39
C ILE A 354 -35.71 5.60 -0.95
N ARG A 355 -34.49 5.34 -0.48
CA ARG A 355 -34.23 4.88 0.90
C ARG A 355 -34.69 5.89 1.94
N LYS A 356 -34.49 7.17 1.68
CA LYS A 356 -34.98 8.25 2.56
C LYS A 356 -36.51 8.25 2.64
N GLU A 357 -37.23 8.03 1.52
CA GLU A 357 -38.69 7.91 1.50
C GLU A 357 -39.17 6.64 2.21
N LEU A 358 -38.47 5.51 2.01
CA LEU A 358 -38.76 4.27 2.75
C LEU A 358 -38.58 4.46 4.27
N GLU A 359 -37.50 5.12 4.69
CA GLU A 359 -37.26 5.41 6.10
C GLU A 359 -38.32 6.34 6.69
N ARG A 360 -38.74 7.36 5.95
CA ARG A 360 -39.86 8.23 6.34
C ARG A 360 -41.14 7.42 6.47
N PHE A 361 -41.46 6.59 5.48
CA PHE A 361 -42.65 5.74 5.43
C PHE A 361 -42.73 4.76 6.62
N CYS A 362 -41.62 4.11 6.99
CA CYS A 362 -41.57 3.17 8.12
C CYS A 362 -41.90 3.82 9.50
N LYS A 363 -41.86 5.16 9.59
CA LYS A 363 -42.21 5.90 10.81
C LYS A 363 -43.67 6.33 10.84
N LEU A 364 -44.42 6.10 9.76
CA LEU A 364 -45.80 6.49 9.63
C LEU A 364 -46.74 5.32 9.98
N PRO A 365 -48.00 5.60 10.39
CA PRO A 365 -49.00 4.55 10.62
C PRO A 365 -49.35 3.79 9.33
N ASP A 366 -49.80 2.54 9.47
CA ASP A 366 -50.23 1.69 8.35
C ASP A 366 -51.53 2.20 7.74
N LYS A 367 -51.40 3.19 6.82
CA LYS A 367 -52.50 3.81 6.10
C LYS A 367 -52.28 3.74 4.60
N ILE A 368 -53.38 3.50 3.85
CA ILE A 368 -53.41 3.46 2.37
C ILE A 368 -52.90 4.78 1.78
N GLN A 369 -53.23 5.88 2.40
CA GLN A 369 -52.77 7.20 1.96
C GLN A 369 -51.25 7.27 1.89
N TYR A 370 -50.56 6.80 2.92
CA TYR A 370 -49.08 6.81 2.95
C TYR A 370 -48.50 5.84 1.94
N ALA A 371 -49.15 4.69 1.67
CA ALA A 371 -48.79 3.80 0.59
C ALA A 371 -48.81 4.48 -0.79
N ILE A 372 -49.89 5.24 -1.06
CA ILE A 372 -50.03 6.03 -2.29
C ILE A 372 -48.96 7.12 -2.38
N GLU A 373 -48.67 7.82 -1.27
CA GLU A 373 -47.58 8.81 -1.21
C GLU A 373 -46.21 8.19 -1.51
N LEU A 374 -45.88 7.07 -0.87
CA LEU A 374 -44.62 6.35 -1.12
C LEU A 374 -44.48 5.99 -2.60
N LEU A 375 -45.50 5.37 -3.21
CA LEU A 375 -45.48 4.99 -4.62
C LEU A 375 -45.27 6.18 -5.56
N ASN A 376 -45.95 7.31 -5.28
CA ASN A 376 -45.82 8.52 -6.09
C ASN A 376 -44.46 9.18 -5.93
N ASN A 377 -43.94 9.29 -4.71
CA ASN A 377 -42.67 9.94 -4.42
C ASN A 377 -41.47 9.16 -4.97
N THR A 378 -41.57 7.82 -5.03
CA THR A 378 -40.45 6.96 -5.48
C THR A 378 -40.49 6.67 -6.98
N ARG A 379 -41.63 6.84 -7.65
CA ARG A 379 -41.84 6.48 -9.07
C ARG A 379 -40.81 7.11 -10.02
N SER A 380 -40.55 8.41 -9.88
CA SER A 380 -39.62 9.11 -10.77
C SER A 380 -38.21 8.58 -10.62
N HIS A 381 -37.76 8.31 -9.40
CA HIS A 381 -36.44 7.77 -9.09
C HIS A 381 -36.30 6.33 -9.62
N LEU A 382 -37.32 5.48 -9.38
CA LEU A 382 -37.32 4.10 -9.92
C LEU A 382 -37.33 4.09 -11.47
N ASN A 383 -38.05 5.00 -12.13
CA ASN A 383 -37.98 5.11 -13.58
C ASN A 383 -36.58 5.53 -14.07
N THR A 384 -35.90 6.43 -13.36
CA THR A 384 -34.51 6.81 -13.69
C THR A 384 -33.58 5.62 -13.55
N ILE A 385 -33.69 4.85 -12.46
CA ILE A 385 -32.92 3.63 -12.24
C ILE A 385 -33.20 2.60 -13.37
N LYS A 386 -34.47 2.37 -13.68
CA LYS A 386 -34.90 1.49 -14.78
C LYS A 386 -34.29 1.88 -16.12
N ASN A 387 -34.25 3.17 -16.42
CA ASN A 387 -33.71 3.67 -17.70
C ASN A 387 -32.18 3.53 -17.77
N ARG A 388 -31.47 3.62 -16.62
CA ARG A 388 -30.01 3.49 -16.58
C ARG A 388 -29.54 2.04 -16.53
N LEU A 389 -30.18 1.20 -15.71
CA LEU A 389 -29.75 -0.20 -15.48
C LEU A 389 -30.51 -1.22 -16.36
N GLY A 390 -31.72 -0.86 -16.82
CA GLY A 390 -32.62 -1.76 -17.54
C GLY A 390 -33.73 -2.33 -16.67
N GLY A 391 -34.88 -2.65 -17.30
CA GLY A 391 -36.08 -3.12 -16.59
C GLY A 391 -35.99 -4.53 -16.01
N TYR A 392 -34.95 -5.31 -16.38
CA TYR A 392 -34.70 -6.67 -15.87
C TYR A 392 -33.50 -6.72 -14.92
N ASP A 393 -32.91 -5.56 -14.62
CA ASP A 393 -31.78 -5.50 -13.68
C ASP A 393 -32.21 -5.95 -12.28
N SER A 394 -31.40 -6.79 -11.65
CA SER A 394 -31.73 -7.41 -10.38
C SER A 394 -31.78 -6.38 -9.23
N TYR A 395 -30.92 -5.37 -9.25
CA TYR A 395 -30.90 -4.30 -8.25
C TYR A 395 -32.17 -3.43 -8.35
N TYR A 396 -32.51 -3.02 -9.59
CA TYR A 396 -33.74 -2.28 -9.86
C TYR A 396 -34.97 -3.03 -9.37
N LEU A 397 -35.11 -4.31 -9.77
CA LEU A 397 -36.26 -5.13 -9.42
C LEU A 397 -36.39 -5.32 -7.90
N LYS A 398 -35.28 -5.57 -7.18
CA LYS A 398 -35.29 -5.68 -5.72
C LYS A 398 -35.75 -4.41 -5.04
N LEU A 399 -35.22 -3.26 -5.46
CA LEU A 399 -35.58 -1.96 -4.88
C LEU A 399 -37.06 -1.60 -5.15
N SER A 400 -37.53 -1.83 -6.39
CA SER A 400 -38.93 -1.62 -6.77
C SER A 400 -39.84 -2.58 -6.01
N THR A 401 -39.47 -3.84 -5.85
CA THR A 401 -40.19 -4.83 -5.06
C THR A 401 -40.30 -4.40 -3.58
N GLN A 402 -39.23 -3.84 -3.01
CA GLN A 402 -39.25 -3.34 -1.65
C GLN A 402 -40.24 -2.19 -1.48
N VAL A 403 -40.27 -1.25 -2.42
CA VAL A 403 -41.24 -0.12 -2.39
C VAL A 403 -42.69 -0.63 -2.47
N VAL A 404 -42.98 -1.49 -3.46
CA VAL A 404 -44.31 -2.08 -3.65
C VAL A 404 -44.71 -2.97 -2.48
N GLY A 405 -43.80 -3.73 -1.92
CA GLY A 405 -44.02 -4.61 -0.77
C GLY A 405 -44.42 -3.86 0.49
N ASN A 406 -43.76 -2.73 0.78
CA ASN A 406 -44.11 -1.85 1.90
C ASN A 406 -45.48 -1.16 1.69
N ALA A 407 -45.74 -0.67 0.48
CA ALA A 407 -47.03 -0.07 0.15
C ALA A 407 -48.17 -1.10 0.24
N LEU A 408 -47.97 -2.32 -0.26
CA LEU A 408 -48.94 -3.41 -0.19
C LEU A 408 -49.24 -3.79 1.29
N HIS A 409 -48.21 -3.79 2.16
CA HIS A 409 -48.40 -4.04 3.59
C HIS A 409 -49.41 -3.07 4.20
N ASN A 410 -49.22 -1.77 4.04
CA ASN A 410 -50.16 -0.76 4.58
C ASN A 410 -51.56 -0.91 4.02
N VAL A 411 -51.71 -1.27 2.74
CA VAL A 411 -53.03 -1.54 2.15
C VAL A 411 -53.72 -2.72 2.84
N ILE A 412 -52.99 -3.81 3.07
CA ILE A 412 -53.51 -5.00 3.73
C ILE A 412 -53.87 -4.70 5.19
N GLU A 413 -52.98 -4.06 5.92
CA GLU A 413 -53.22 -3.77 7.35
C GLU A 413 -54.41 -2.84 7.58
N GLU A 414 -54.56 -1.75 6.80
CA GLU A 414 -55.70 -0.85 6.96
C GLU A 414 -57.02 -1.51 6.58
N VAL A 415 -57.06 -2.32 5.49
CA VAL A 415 -58.25 -3.07 5.10
C VAL A 415 -58.64 -4.09 6.18
N ASN A 416 -57.68 -4.86 6.67
CA ASN A 416 -57.89 -5.87 7.71
C ASN A 416 -58.35 -5.24 9.03
N ALA A 417 -57.71 -4.13 9.44
CA ALA A 417 -58.11 -3.42 10.65
C ALA A 417 -59.54 -2.88 10.53
N LYS A 418 -59.93 -2.39 9.35
CA LYS A 418 -61.31 -1.92 9.12
C LYS A 418 -62.33 -3.05 9.10
N GLN A 419 -61.97 -4.20 8.48
CA GLN A 419 -62.85 -5.38 8.51
C GLN A 419 -63.06 -5.86 9.95
N LYS A 420 -62.01 -6.02 10.73
CA LYS A 420 -62.07 -6.45 12.14
C LYS A 420 -62.92 -5.49 12.99
N TYR A 421 -62.77 -4.18 12.77
CA TYR A 421 -63.62 -3.17 13.44
C TYR A 421 -65.10 -3.31 13.07
N LEU A 422 -65.38 -3.59 11.79
CA LEU A 422 -66.77 -3.71 11.30
C LEU A 422 -67.41 -5.04 11.68
N GLU A 423 -66.67 -6.16 11.81
CA GLU A 423 -67.19 -7.43 12.28
C GLU A 423 -67.98 -7.28 13.60
N LEU A 424 -67.44 -6.54 14.56
CA LEU A 424 -68.09 -6.31 15.85
C LEU A 424 -69.36 -5.46 15.71
N ARG A 425 -69.37 -4.48 14.81
CA ARG A 425 -70.53 -3.58 14.58
C ARG A 425 -71.66 -4.24 13.78
N VAL A 426 -71.25 -5.06 12.78
CA VAL A 426 -72.21 -5.78 11.94
C VAL A 426 -72.87 -6.94 12.71
N SER A 427 -72.19 -7.56 13.66
CA SER A 427 -72.80 -8.62 14.52
C SER A 427 -73.89 -8.09 15.42
N LEU A 428 -73.99 -6.78 15.67
CA LEU A 428 -74.97 -6.11 16.48
C LEU A 428 -76.10 -5.45 15.67
N ALA A 429 -75.98 -5.42 14.32
CA ALA A 429 -76.90 -4.72 13.41
C ALA A 429 -77.89 -5.72 12.73
N VAL A 430 -79.04 -5.24 12.32
CA VAL A 430 -80.08 -6.06 11.71
C VAL A 430 -80.40 -5.55 10.28
N GLY A 431 -80.46 -6.53 9.34
CA GLY A 431 -81.02 -6.32 8.00
C GLY A 431 -80.33 -5.23 7.16
N TYR A 432 -81.12 -4.21 6.74
CA TYR A 432 -80.59 -3.17 5.84
C TYR A 432 -79.57 -2.24 6.47
N GLU A 433 -79.44 -2.18 7.80
CA GLU A 433 -78.40 -1.42 8.51
C GLU A 433 -77.02 -1.93 8.23
N ILE A 434 -76.85 -3.27 8.05
CA ILE A 434 -75.59 -3.90 7.70
C ILE A 434 -75.04 -3.33 6.39
N LYS A 435 -75.91 -3.28 5.38
CA LYS A 435 -75.52 -2.75 4.06
C LYS A 435 -75.15 -1.27 4.16
N ASN A 436 -75.87 -0.47 4.90
CA ASN A 436 -75.58 0.96 5.08
C ASN A 436 -74.23 1.18 5.82
N ILE A 437 -73.90 0.36 6.81
CA ILE A 437 -72.62 0.43 7.53
C ILE A 437 -71.51 0.10 6.59
N LEU A 438 -71.60 -1.01 5.83
CA LEU A 438 -70.61 -1.44 4.89
C LEU A 438 -70.40 -0.42 3.75
N ASP A 439 -71.48 0.10 3.16
CA ASP A 439 -71.41 1.10 2.09
C ASP A 439 -70.79 2.42 2.54
N ARG A 440 -71.00 2.82 3.80
CA ARG A 440 -70.47 4.07 4.35
C ARG A 440 -69.06 3.99 4.87
N GLU A 441 -68.66 2.84 5.38
CA GLU A 441 -67.40 2.71 6.09
C GLU A 441 -66.35 1.83 5.40
N LEU A 442 -66.77 0.74 4.72
CA LEU A 442 -65.85 -0.18 4.06
C LEU A 442 -65.60 0.22 2.58
N ARG A 443 -66.64 0.58 1.86
CA ARG A 443 -66.54 0.90 0.44
C ARG A 443 -65.53 2.02 0.14
N PRO A 444 -65.44 3.14 0.87
CA PRO A 444 -64.39 4.15 0.62
C PRO A 444 -62.98 3.62 0.82
N ILE A 445 -62.76 2.79 1.84
CA ILE A 445 -61.44 2.19 2.10
C ILE A 445 -61.06 1.26 0.95
N LEU A 446 -62.00 0.43 0.45
CA LEU A 446 -61.73 -0.45 -0.70
C LEU A 446 -61.46 0.33 -1.99
N GLN A 447 -62.13 1.49 -2.18
CA GLN A 447 -61.86 2.37 -3.32
C GLN A 447 -60.43 2.92 -3.28
N GLU A 448 -59.98 3.41 -2.14
CA GLU A 448 -58.62 3.91 -1.96
C GLU A 448 -57.58 2.76 -2.08
N ALA A 449 -57.87 1.59 -1.49
CA ALA A 449 -57.05 0.40 -1.60
C ALA A 449 -56.88 -0.03 -3.06
N TRP A 450 -57.97 -0.04 -3.84
CA TRP A 450 -57.92 -0.36 -5.26
C TRP A 450 -57.14 0.67 -6.09
N LYS A 451 -57.21 1.96 -5.74
CA LYS A 451 -56.34 2.98 -6.34
C LYS A 451 -54.85 2.70 -6.10
N ALA A 452 -54.51 2.33 -4.88
CA ALA A 452 -53.11 1.95 -4.55
C ALA A 452 -52.64 0.73 -5.35
N ILE A 453 -53.48 -0.31 -5.48
CA ILE A 453 -53.16 -1.49 -6.31
C ILE A 453 -52.95 -1.10 -7.77
N LYS A 454 -53.79 -0.24 -8.35
CA LYS A 454 -53.60 0.24 -9.72
C LYS A 454 -52.27 1.00 -9.90
N LEU A 455 -51.85 1.75 -8.90
CA LEU A 455 -50.53 2.37 -8.91
C LEU A 455 -49.44 1.33 -8.88
N MET A 456 -49.52 0.30 -8.01
CA MET A 456 -48.57 -0.79 -7.91
C MET A 456 -48.46 -1.61 -9.20
N ASP A 457 -49.58 -1.82 -9.93
CA ASP A 457 -49.60 -2.54 -11.23
C ASP A 457 -48.68 -1.90 -12.28
N SER A 458 -48.27 -0.64 -12.09
CA SER A 458 -47.36 0.07 -12.99
C SER A 458 -45.87 -0.07 -12.65
N PHE A 459 -45.55 -0.76 -11.56
CA PHE A 459 -44.17 -1.02 -11.14
C PHE A 459 -43.72 -2.42 -11.56
N ASP A 460 -42.46 -2.54 -11.98
CA ASP A 460 -41.88 -3.84 -12.19
C ASP A 460 -41.42 -4.40 -10.84
N ILE A 461 -41.75 -5.65 -10.59
CA ILE A 461 -41.43 -6.34 -9.36
C ILE A 461 -40.87 -7.74 -9.65
N GLU A 462 -40.09 -8.27 -8.73
CA GLU A 462 -39.52 -9.61 -8.84
C GLU A 462 -40.61 -10.67 -9.06
N TYR A 463 -40.31 -11.64 -9.91
CA TYR A 463 -41.26 -12.70 -10.30
C TYR A 463 -41.80 -13.48 -9.09
N ASP A 464 -40.94 -13.82 -8.16
CA ASP A 464 -41.35 -14.58 -6.98
C ASP A 464 -42.28 -13.80 -6.05
N PHE A 465 -42.02 -12.52 -5.82
CA PHE A 465 -42.91 -11.63 -5.08
C PHE A 465 -44.23 -11.46 -5.80
N LYS A 466 -44.22 -11.26 -7.11
CA LYS A 466 -45.39 -11.11 -7.94
C LYS A 466 -46.34 -12.32 -7.85
N THR A 467 -45.77 -13.52 -8.00
CA THR A 467 -46.54 -14.75 -8.06
C THR A 467 -47.00 -15.23 -6.69
N ASN A 468 -46.14 -15.18 -5.69
CA ASN A 468 -46.41 -15.76 -4.38
C ASN A 468 -47.13 -14.84 -3.42
N ARG A 469 -47.07 -13.50 -3.63
CA ARG A 469 -47.64 -12.55 -2.67
C ARG A 469 -48.54 -11.50 -3.33
N TYR A 470 -48.03 -10.80 -4.36
CA TYR A 470 -48.77 -9.68 -4.95
C TYR A 470 -50.06 -10.12 -5.61
N ASN A 471 -50.02 -11.11 -6.50
CA ASN A 471 -51.20 -11.56 -7.26
C ASN A 471 -52.31 -12.11 -6.35
N SER A 472 -51.98 -12.86 -5.32
CA SER A 472 -52.96 -13.39 -4.36
C SER A 472 -53.68 -12.25 -3.61
N ASN A 473 -52.93 -11.30 -3.05
CA ASN A 473 -53.52 -10.17 -2.33
C ASN A 473 -54.35 -9.26 -3.27
N ARG A 474 -53.86 -9.03 -4.48
CA ARG A 474 -54.56 -8.27 -5.52
C ARG A 474 -55.89 -8.94 -5.89
N ALA A 475 -55.93 -10.25 -6.07
CA ALA A 475 -57.14 -11.00 -6.37
C ALA A 475 -58.15 -10.93 -5.22
N THR A 476 -57.71 -11.16 -3.98
CA THR A 476 -58.56 -11.04 -2.80
C THR A 476 -59.18 -9.65 -2.68
N LEU A 477 -58.39 -8.60 -2.84
CA LEU A 477 -58.90 -7.23 -2.79
C LEU A 477 -59.87 -6.93 -3.94
N LYS A 478 -59.62 -7.49 -5.13
CA LYS A 478 -60.54 -7.36 -6.29
C LYS A 478 -61.89 -7.98 -5.98
N ASP A 479 -61.93 -9.19 -5.45
CA ASP A 479 -63.16 -9.89 -5.09
C ASP A 479 -63.95 -9.10 -4.03
N MET A 480 -63.25 -8.55 -3.02
CA MET A 480 -63.87 -7.67 -2.02
C MET A 480 -64.48 -6.40 -2.64
N CYS A 481 -63.78 -5.77 -3.57
CA CYS A 481 -64.24 -4.61 -4.31
C CYS A 481 -65.52 -4.93 -5.14
N GLU A 482 -65.54 -6.06 -5.85
CA GLU A 482 -66.66 -6.51 -6.66
C GLU A 482 -67.87 -6.82 -5.81
N GLN A 483 -67.70 -7.50 -4.66
CA GLN A 483 -68.78 -7.76 -3.69
C GLN A 483 -69.39 -6.47 -3.14
N MET A 484 -68.59 -5.44 -2.97
CA MET A 484 -69.03 -4.13 -2.47
C MET A 484 -69.44 -3.14 -3.58
N GLY A 485 -69.48 -3.59 -4.84
CA GLY A 485 -69.86 -2.76 -5.99
C GLY A 485 -68.91 -1.61 -6.27
N VAL A 486 -67.63 -1.78 -5.88
CA VAL A 486 -66.51 -0.89 -6.25
C VAL A 486 -66.03 -1.25 -7.65
N SER A 487 -66.01 -0.28 -8.59
CA SER A 487 -65.55 -0.54 -9.96
C SER A 487 -64.07 -0.91 -10.00
N THR A 488 -63.79 -2.13 -10.46
CA THR A 488 -62.43 -2.65 -10.67
C THR A 488 -61.97 -2.56 -12.14
N SER A 489 -62.86 -2.12 -13.07
CA SER A 489 -62.56 -1.99 -14.50
C SER A 489 -61.56 -0.85 -14.78
N THR A 490 -60.58 -1.11 -15.59
CA THR A 490 -59.76 -0.10 -16.25
C THR A 490 -60.51 0.45 -17.45
N TYR A 491 -60.88 1.73 -17.40
CA TYR A 491 -61.29 2.44 -18.64
C TYR A 491 -60.02 2.63 -19.48
N THR A 492 -59.78 1.72 -20.41
CA THR A 492 -58.84 1.93 -21.53
C THR A 492 -59.59 2.61 -22.65
N PRO A 493 -59.15 3.80 -23.13
CA PRO A 493 -59.64 4.32 -24.41
C PRO A 493 -59.22 3.33 -25.49
N ARG A 494 -60.20 2.87 -26.27
CA ARG A 494 -60.03 1.92 -27.35
C ARG A 494 -59.19 2.53 -28.47
N PRO A 495 -58.00 1.99 -28.84
CA PRO A 495 -57.37 2.34 -30.09
C PRO A 495 -58.05 1.56 -31.22
N THR A 496 -58.64 2.32 -32.15
CA THR A 496 -59.06 1.82 -33.43
C THR A 496 -57.85 1.54 -34.31
N SER A 497 -57.50 0.25 -34.54
CA SER A 497 -56.97 -0.28 -35.82
C SER A 497 -56.71 -1.78 -35.71
N ARG A 498 -56.92 -2.41 -36.86
CA ARG A 498 -57.14 -3.82 -37.16
C ARG A 498 -55.97 -4.75 -36.90
N PRO A 499 -56.23 -6.10 -36.88
CA PRO A 499 -55.25 -7.12 -36.53
C PRO A 499 -54.42 -7.55 -37.72
N ILE A 500 -53.16 -7.87 -37.47
CA ILE A 500 -52.35 -8.73 -38.35
C ILE A 500 -52.07 -10.01 -37.59
N THR A 501 -52.59 -11.08 -38.10
CA THR A 501 -52.34 -12.48 -37.75
C THR A 501 -50.99 -12.91 -38.26
N ILE A 502 -50.15 -13.53 -37.42
CA ILE A 502 -49.22 -14.59 -37.87
C ILE A 502 -49.09 -15.59 -36.72
N SER A 503 -49.19 -16.83 -37.14
CA SER A 503 -49.33 -18.10 -36.46
C SER A 503 -48.05 -18.65 -35.86
N SER A 504 -48.25 -19.36 -34.74
CA SER A 504 -47.72 -20.69 -34.35
C SER A 504 -46.23 -20.99 -34.39
N SER A 505 -45.69 -21.43 -33.27
CA SER A 505 -45.38 -22.86 -33.07
C SER A 505 -44.91 -23.16 -31.65
N SER A 506 -45.50 -24.18 -31.15
CA SER A 506 -45.29 -25.10 -30.05
C SER A 506 -43.86 -25.43 -29.65
N GLY A 507 -43.67 -25.61 -28.35
CA GLY A 507 -42.51 -26.29 -27.78
C GLY A 507 -42.69 -26.51 -26.28
N THR A 508 -43.33 -27.62 -25.95
CA THR A 508 -43.45 -28.26 -24.65
C THR A 508 -42.11 -28.69 -24.08
N SER A 509 -41.82 -28.42 -22.81
CA SER A 509 -41.34 -29.48 -21.95
C SER A 509 -41.47 -29.10 -20.47
N SER A 510 -42.20 -29.95 -19.80
CA SER A 510 -42.45 -30.05 -18.37
C SER A 510 -41.21 -30.52 -17.60
N SER A 511 -40.97 -29.98 -16.46
CA SER A 511 -40.51 -30.80 -15.34
C SER A 511 -41.06 -30.29 -14.01
N LYS A 512 -41.81 -31.17 -13.42
CA LYS A 512 -42.32 -31.12 -12.05
C LYS A 512 -41.17 -31.18 -11.07
N TYR A 513 -41.17 -30.32 -10.07
CA TYR A 513 -40.80 -30.74 -8.69
C TYR A 513 -41.76 -30.11 -7.68
N THR A 514 -42.45 -30.97 -6.98
CA THR A 514 -43.25 -30.82 -5.79
C THR A 514 -42.34 -30.70 -4.58
N ASN A 515 -42.65 -29.85 -3.65
CA ASN A 515 -43.03 -30.09 -2.25
C ASN A 515 -42.76 -28.88 -1.37
N GLN A 516 -43.78 -28.47 -0.80
CA GLN A 516 -44.25 -28.63 0.63
C GLN A 516 -43.62 -27.63 1.60
N THR A 517 -44.53 -26.80 2.08
CA THR A 517 -44.84 -26.42 3.47
C THR A 517 -43.75 -25.75 4.29
N GLN A 518 -43.99 -24.54 4.66
CA GLN A 518 -44.59 -24.17 5.94
C GLN A 518 -44.79 -22.67 6.07
N ASN A 519 -46.04 -22.30 6.30
CA ASN A 519 -46.41 -20.99 6.80
C ASN A 519 -45.87 -20.80 8.21
N LYS A 520 -45.06 -19.76 8.41
CA LYS A 520 -45.08 -18.90 9.60
C LYS A 520 -44.02 -17.80 9.47
N GLY A 521 -44.44 -16.55 9.58
CA GLY A 521 -43.52 -15.49 9.99
C GLY A 521 -42.79 -14.73 8.89
N CYS A 522 -43.51 -14.23 7.85
CA CYS A 522 -42.85 -13.42 6.80
C CYS A 522 -42.87 -11.91 7.08
N VAL A 523 -43.31 -11.46 8.25
CA VAL A 523 -43.30 -10.04 8.65
C VAL A 523 -41.96 -9.65 9.29
N SER A 524 -41.23 -10.63 9.90
CA SER A 524 -39.94 -10.37 10.54
C SER A 524 -38.77 -10.26 9.53
N GLU A 525 -38.87 -10.86 8.34
CA GLU A 525 -37.78 -10.84 7.37
C GLU A 525 -37.72 -9.55 6.53
N LEU A 526 -38.84 -8.86 6.33
CA LEU A 526 -38.85 -7.57 5.64
C LEU A 526 -38.38 -6.39 6.52
N PHE A 527 -38.53 -6.50 7.83
CA PHE A 527 -37.93 -5.57 8.79
C PHE A 527 -36.44 -5.87 9.02
N SER A 528 -36.00 -7.10 8.85
CA SER A 528 -34.59 -7.46 8.95
C SER A 528 -33.75 -6.90 7.81
N GLY A 529 -34.33 -6.62 6.64
CA GLY A 529 -33.60 -6.03 5.49
C GLY A 529 -33.21 -4.55 5.71
N CYS A 530 -34.04 -3.74 6.35
CA CYS A 530 -33.73 -2.33 6.61
C CYS A 530 -33.06 -2.08 7.97
N LEU A 531 -33.42 -2.83 9.01
CA LEU A 531 -32.78 -2.76 10.34
C LEU A 531 -31.66 -3.79 10.48
N GLY A 532 -31.74 -4.93 9.78
CA GLY A 532 -30.77 -6.02 9.86
C GLY A 532 -29.39 -5.63 9.34
N THR A 533 -29.29 -4.79 8.31
CA THR A 533 -27.99 -4.28 7.83
C THR A 533 -27.37 -3.28 8.81
N LEU A 534 -28.17 -2.40 9.40
CA LEU A 534 -27.67 -1.47 10.43
C LEU A 534 -27.31 -2.18 11.74
N VAL A 535 -28.12 -3.16 12.19
CA VAL A 535 -27.85 -3.95 13.40
C VAL A 535 -26.72 -4.95 13.16
N SER A 536 -26.56 -5.55 11.96
CA SER A 536 -25.44 -6.41 11.64
C SER A 536 -24.12 -5.64 11.57
N ILE A 537 -24.10 -4.41 11.07
CA ILE A 537 -22.91 -3.54 11.05
C ILE A 537 -22.52 -3.17 12.49
N ILE A 538 -23.49 -2.86 13.35
CA ILE A 538 -23.26 -2.57 14.78
C ILE A 538 -22.83 -3.84 15.53
N TYR A 539 -23.41 -5.01 15.24
CA TYR A 539 -23.07 -6.28 15.90
C TYR A 539 -21.69 -6.79 15.51
N VAL A 540 -21.32 -6.68 14.23
CA VAL A 540 -19.96 -7.03 13.74
C VAL A 540 -18.93 -6.05 14.31
N GLY A 541 -19.27 -4.74 14.41
CA GLY A 541 -18.44 -3.75 15.08
C GLY A 541 -18.21 -4.06 16.57
N ILE A 542 -19.28 -4.46 17.29
CA ILE A 542 -19.20 -4.82 18.70
C ILE A 542 -18.42 -6.14 18.91
N ILE A 543 -18.63 -7.14 18.05
CA ILE A 543 -17.87 -8.42 18.12
C ILE A 543 -16.38 -8.18 17.84
N LEU A 544 -16.03 -7.30 16.88
CA LEU A 544 -14.63 -6.93 16.61
C LEU A 544 -14.00 -6.18 17.79
N ILE A 545 -14.73 -5.28 18.43
CA ILE A 545 -14.24 -4.54 19.62
C ILE A 545 -14.06 -5.49 20.80
N VAL A 546 -14.99 -6.42 21.03
CA VAL A 546 -14.89 -7.42 22.10
C VAL A 546 -13.75 -8.41 21.81
N PHE A 547 -13.54 -8.83 20.57
CA PHE A 547 -12.45 -9.72 20.19
C PHE A 547 -11.08 -9.05 20.33
N VAL A 548 -10.96 -7.78 19.94
CA VAL A 548 -9.73 -6.98 20.14
C VAL A 548 -9.47 -6.78 21.64
N PHE A 549 -10.52 -6.56 22.45
CA PHE A 549 -10.38 -6.41 23.91
C PHE A 549 -9.95 -7.72 24.58
N ILE A 550 -10.48 -8.86 24.15
CA ILE A 550 -10.08 -10.19 24.65
C ILE A 550 -8.64 -10.51 24.27
N VAL A 551 -8.22 -10.22 23.02
CA VAL A 551 -6.84 -10.45 22.55
C VAL A 551 -5.84 -9.54 23.27
N THR A 552 -6.18 -8.26 23.52
CA THR A 552 -5.33 -7.35 24.32
C THR A 552 -5.27 -7.76 25.79
N CYS A 553 -6.34 -8.27 26.37
CA CYS A 553 -6.32 -8.82 27.73
C CYS A 553 -5.49 -10.12 27.83
N ILE A 554 -5.50 -10.98 26.81
CA ILE A 554 -4.70 -12.21 26.77
C ILE A 554 -3.21 -11.89 26.54
N LEU A 555 -2.89 -10.89 25.71
CA LEU A 555 -1.51 -10.45 25.48
C LEU A 555 -0.95 -9.61 26.64
N GLY A 556 -1.78 -8.96 27.44
CA GLY A 556 -1.39 -8.23 28.66
C GLY A 556 -1.13 -9.12 29.88
N LEU A 557 -1.35 -10.42 29.77
CA LEU A 557 -1.05 -11.41 30.83
C LEU A 557 0.32 -12.10 30.64
N PHE A 558 1.09 -11.71 29.62
CA PHE A 558 2.42 -12.23 29.29
C PHE A 558 3.51 -11.14 29.24
N VAL A 559 3.37 -10.06 30.04
CA VAL A 559 4.47 -9.13 30.35
C VAL A 559 4.70 -9.11 31.84
#